data_83387227c0c8d2bc4d1438a7be47d40d
#
_entry.id   83387227c0c8d2bc4d1438a7be47d40d
#
_cell.length_a   1.000
_cell.length_b   1.000
_cell.length_c   1.000
_cell.angle_alpha   90.00
_cell.angle_beta   90.00
_cell.angle_gamma   90.00
#
_symmetry.space_group_name_H-M   'P 1'
#
loop_
_entity.id
_entity.type
_entity.pdbx_description
1 polymer ?
#
loop_
_entity_poly.entity_id
_entity_poly.type
_entity_poly.pdbx_seq_one_letter_code
_entity_poly.pdbx_strand_id
1 'polypeptide(L)'
;MPTVHPHLAKRVWKVVEELGYFPNTQARMLGSGRSRIFGLIVSEITNPFFPEIVHVFEEIAVQHGYEILMTSTVHDRERMKTAIRRLLEHRVEGVAVMTFGMEEALLEDLKVRNVPLVFVDAVGPPRPRVSNIRIDYLRGIRQAVQHLAALRHERIAFITGPLTLKSAVARKDAFIESTKEIGMALDRQLIMEGDHTPKGGEQAFAKLLALPLRPTAVLCSNDMTAIGVMHKSYVEKIAVPRDLSVIGFDNIRFSEYILPPLSTIQMSQAELARLAFQALLNDVKRETPNPHGTEYILKTNFVLRESTAMNGHKALRSTRAL
;
A
#
# COMPACT_ATOMS: atom_id res chain seq x y z
N MET A 1 29.90 -27.09 -5.24
CA MET A 1 30.61 -26.62 -6.46
C MET A 1 32.08 -26.56 -6.16
N PRO A 2 32.98 -27.05 -7.02
CA PRO A 2 34.40 -26.88 -6.79
C PRO A 2 34.70 -25.36 -6.79
N THR A 3 35.32 -24.91 -5.72
CA THR A 3 35.73 -23.52 -5.53
C THR A 3 36.83 -23.20 -6.51
N VAL A 4 36.57 -22.39 -7.51
CA VAL A 4 37.60 -21.92 -8.47
C VAL A 4 38.64 -21.12 -7.68
N HIS A 5 39.91 -21.40 -7.90
CA HIS A 5 41.02 -20.71 -7.22
C HIS A 5 40.91 -19.20 -7.46
N PRO A 6 41.02 -18.32 -6.43
CA PRO A 6 40.78 -16.87 -6.55
C PRO A 6 41.55 -16.19 -7.70
N HIS A 7 42.77 -16.60 -7.93
CA HIS A 7 43.61 -16.09 -9.02
C HIS A 7 43.06 -16.44 -10.42
N LEU A 8 42.50 -17.63 -10.57
CA LEU A 8 41.86 -18.03 -11.83
C LEU A 8 40.56 -17.29 -12.08
N ALA A 9 39.75 -17.09 -11.04
CA ALA A 9 38.53 -16.27 -11.10
C ALA A 9 38.85 -14.85 -11.55
N LYS A 10 39.90 -14.22 -10.97
CA LYS A 10 40.29 -12.84 -11.34
C LYS A 10 40.72 -12.72 -12.81
N ARG A 11 41.45 -13.73 -13.33
CA ARG A 11 41.84 -13.76 -14.75
C ARG A 11 40.64 -13.93 -15.67
N VAL A 12 39.69 -14.80 -15.32
CA VAL A 12 38.45 -15.00 -16.09
C VAL A 12 37.62 -13.70 -16.14
N TRP A 13 37.44 -13.04 -15.00
CA TRP A 13 36.71 -11.77 -14.97
C TRP A 13 37.37 -10.66 -15.79
N LYS A 14 38.73 -10.60 -15.80
CA LYS A 14 39.46 -9.65 -16.64
C LYS A 14 39.18 -9.87 -18.12
N VAL A 15 39.21 -11.14 -18.56
CA VAL A 15 38.92 -11.49 -19.97
C VAL A 15 37.44 -11.23 -20.32
N VAL A 16 36.53 -11.48 -19.39
CA VAL A 16 35.09 -11.16 -19.55
C VAL A 16 34.91 -9.69 -19.80
N GLU A 17 35.58 -8.82 -19.03
CA GLU A 17 35.53 -7.36 -19.21
C GLU A 17 36.20 -6.95 -20.55
N GLU A 18 37.36 -7.47 -20.88
CA GLU A 18 38.08 -7.17 -22.13
C GLU A 18 37.27 -7.55 -23.39
N LEU A 19 36.50 -8.65 -23.33
CA LEU A 19 35.72 -9.16 -24.45
C LEU A 19 34.29 -8.54 -24.46
N GLY A 20 33.89 -7.74 -23.46
CA GLY A 20 32.51 -7.26 -23.33
C GLY A 20 31.51 -8.42 -23.26
N TYR A 21 31.94 -9.58 -22.71
CA TYR A 21 31.06 -10.75 -22.68
C TYR A 21 30.03 -10.63 -21.55
N PHE A 22 28.77 -10.60 -21.91
CA PHE A 22 27.65 -10.71 -20.98
C PHE A 22 27.14 -12.15 -20.96
N PRO A 23 27.23 -12.85 -19.81
CA PRO A 23 26.70 -14.21 -19.71
C PRO A 23 25.20 -14.22 -20.04
N ASN A 24 24.79 -15.09 -20.94
CA ASN A 24 23.40 -15.28 -21.27
C ASN A 24 22.66 -15.86 -20.04
N THR A 25 21.77 -15.06 -19.44
CA THR A 25 20.98 -15.45 -18.26
C THR A 25 20.10 -16.65 -18.54
N GLN A 26 19.53 -16.75 -19.76
CA GLN A 26 18.73 -17.91 -20.16
C GLN A 26 19.56 -19.20 -20.25
N ALA A 27 20.80 -19.11 -20.74
CA ALA A 27 21.71 -20.26 -20.77
C ALA A 27 22.10 -20.70 -19.34
N ARG A 28 22.31 -19.76 -18.41
CA ARG A 28 22.51 -20.06 -16.98
C ARG A 28 21.29 -20.73 -16.35
N MET A 29 20.08 -20.29 -16.69
CA MET A 29 18.84 -20.91 -16.24
C MET A 29 18.72 -22.37 -16.67
N LEU A 30 19.11 -22.69 -17.90
CA LEU A 30 19.13 -24.07 -18.40
C LEU A 30 20.11 -24.96 -17.61
N GLY A 31 21.24 -24.41 -17.20
CA GLY A 31 22.26 -25.18 -16.44
C GLY A 31 21.98 -25.30 -14.94
N SER A 32 21.35 -24.28 -14.32
CA SER A 32 21.10 -24.26 -12.88
C SER A 32 19.67 -24.68 -12.51
N GLY A 33 18.74 -24.70 -13.46
CA GLY A 33 17.31 -24.92 -13.24
C GLY A 33 16.62 -23.79 -12.50
N ARG A 34 17.32 -22.64 -12.26
CA ARG A 34 16.81 -21.50 -11.46
C ARG A 34 16.92 -20.20 -12.23
N SER A 35 15.83 -19.42 -12.24
CA SER A 35 15.80 -18.11 -12.90
C SER A 35 16.43 -16.99 -12.09
N ARG A 36 16.35 -17.09 -10.77
CA ARG A 36 16.69 -15.99 -9.85
C ARG A 36 15.92 -14.70 -10.13
N ILE A 37 14.67 -14.83 -10.58
CA ILE A 37 13.76 -13.71 -10.84
C ILE A 37 12.54 -13.84 -9.94
N PHE A 38 12.21 -12.75 -9.24
CA PHE A 38 10.90 -12.61 -8.59
C PHE A 38 10.00 -11.70 -9.40
N GLY A 39 8.71 -12.05 -9.47
CA GLY A 39 7.66 -11.18 -9.99
C GLY A 39 7.17 -10.22 -8.92
N LEU A 40 6.93 -8.97 -9.30
CA LEU A 40 6.30 -7.97 -8.44
C LEU A 40 5.13 -7.32 -9.19
N ILE A 41 3.91 -7.57 -8.73
CA ILE A 41 2.69 -6.98 -9.29
C ILE A 41 2.23 -5.88 -8.35
N VAL A 42 2.10 -4.65 -8.86
CA VAL A 42 1.57 -3.49 -8.12
C VAL A 42 0.29 -2.98 -8.76
N SER A 43 -0.55 -2.26 -8.01
CA SER A 43 -1.78 -1.68 -8.56
C SER A 43 -1.46 -0.62 -9.61
N GLU A 44 -0.69 0.39 -9.23
CA GLU A 44 -0.27 1.47 -10.13
C GLU A 44 1.04 2.12 -9.64
N ILE A 45 1.80 2.68 -10.56
CA ILE A 45 3.08 3.33 -10.24
C ILE A 45 2.96 4.85 -10.09
N THR A 46 1.80 5.42 -10.40
CA THR A 46 1.54 6.87 -10.28
C THR A 46 1.20 7.28 -8.86
N ASN A 47 0.71 6.37 -8.02
CA ASN A 47 0.55 6.60 -6.60
C ASN A 47 1.89 6.39 -5.88
N PRO A 48 2.44 7.41 -5.18
CA PRO A 48 3.75 7.38 -4.52
C PRO A 48 3.94 6.26 -3.49
N PHE A 49 2.87 5.63 -3.04
CA PHE A 49 2.91 4.47 -2.15
C PHE A 49 3.64 3.27 -2.77
N PHE A 50 3.38 2.97 -4.05
CA PHE A 50 3.93 1.79 -4.71
C PHE A 50 5.40 1.89 -5.11
N PRO A 51 5.92 3.03 -5.64
CA PRO A 51 7.34 3.19 -5.94
C PRO A 51 8.28 2.92 -4.76
N GLU A 52 7.88 3.26 -3.53
CA GLU A 52 8.66 2.95 -2.33
C GLU A 52 8.75 1.44 -2.08
N ILE A 53 7.65 0.71 -2.26
CA ILE A 53 7.63 -0.76 -2.17
C ILE A 53 8.56 -1.37 -3.22
N VAL A 54 8.46 -0.90 -4.47
CA VAL A 54 9.29 -1.38 -5.58
C VAL A 54 10.76 -1.18 -5.27
N HIS A 55 11.14 0.02 -4.83
CA HIS A 55 12.52 0.38 -4.50
C HIS A 55 13.09 -0.53 -3.41
N VAL A 56 12.41 -0.66 -2.27
CA VAL A 56 12.90 -1.51 -1.16
C VAL A 56 12.91 -2.99 -1.54
N PHE A 57 11.91 -3.46 -2.29
CA PHE A 57 11.87 -4.85 -2.73
C PHE A 57 13.04 -5.16 -3.68
N GLU A 58 13.36 -4.25 -4.59
CA GLU A 58 14.47 -4.34 -5.54
C GLU A 58 15.82 -4.34 -4.81
N GLU A 59 16.05 -3.41 -3.88
CA GLU A 59 17.29 -3.39 -3.09
C GLU A 59 17.55 -4.72 -2.38
N ILE A 60 16.52 -5.31 -1.77
CA ILE A 60 16.65 -6.60 -1.07
C ILE A 60 16.87 -7.72 -2.09
N ALA A 61 16.20 -7.69 -3.23
CA ALA A 61 16.38 -8.69 -4.28
C ALA A 61 17.82 -8.73 -4.77
N VAL A 62 18.41 -7.57 -5.06
CA VAL A 62 19.81 -7.44 -5.48
C VAL A 62 20.77 -8.00 -4.43
N GLN A 63 20.56 -7.68 -3.14
CA GLN A 63 21.38 -8.20 -2.03
C GLN A 63 21.35 -9.74 -1.94
N HIS A 64 20.27 -10.38 -2.38
CA HIS A 64 20.09 -11.83 -2.38
C HIS A 64 20.40 -12.49 -3.73
N GLY A 65 20.88 -11.72 -4.72
CA GLY A 65 21.22 -12.19 -6.07
C GLY A 65 19.97 -12.55 -6.89
N TYR A 66 18.87 -11.83 -6.66
CA TYR A 66 17.64 -11.91 -7.45
C TYR A 66 17.48 -10.66 -8.30
N GLU A 67 16.82 -10.83 -9.45
CA GLU A 67 16.28 -9.76 -10.28
C GLU A 67 14.78 -9.65 -10.03
N ILE A 68 14.17 -8.49 -10.32
CA ILE A 68 12.73 -8.32 -10.28
C ILE A 68 12.15 -8.10 -11.67
N LEU A 69 11.00 -8.71 -11.93
CA LEU A 69 10.16 -8.42 -13.08
C LEU A 69 8.87 -7.76 -12.57
N MET A 70 8.82 -6.42 -12.67
CA MET A 70 7.71 -5.63 -12.17
C MET A 70 6.65 -5.38 -13.25
N THR A 71 5.38 -5.39 -12.85
CA THR A 71 4.26 -5.01 -13.70
C THR A 71 3.21 -4.24 -12.91
N SER A 72 2.55 -3.28 -13.56
CA SER A 72 1.44 -2.50 -13.01
C SER A 72 0.14 -2.88 -13.71
N THR A 73 -0.92 -3.10 -12.92
CA THR A 73 -2.20 -3.59 -13.45
C THR A 73 -3.26 -2.52 -13.60
N VAL A 74 -3.10 -1.37 -12.94
CA VAL A 74 -4.05 -0.23 -12.96
C VAL A 74 -5.48 -0.71 -12.67
N HIS A 75 -5.63 -1.68 -11.73
CA HIS A 75 -6.90 -2.33 -11.38
C HIS A 75 -7.64 -3.00 -12.56
N ASP A 76 -6.93 -3.25 -13.66
CA ASP A 76 -7.48 -3.88 -14.87
C ASP A 76 -7.24 -5.39 -14.87
N ARG A 77 -8.33 -6.15 -15.00
CA ARG A 77 -8.32 -7.62 -14.95
C ARG A 77 -7.55 -8.26 -16.11
N GLU A 78 -7.67 -7.70 -17.33
CA GLU A 78 -6.99 -8.24 -18.51
C GLU A 78 -5.48 -7.92 -18.47
N ARG A 79 -5.10 -6.76 -17.95
CA ARG A 79 -3.71 -6.45 -17.66
C ARG A 79 -3.12 -7.41 -16.62
N MET A 80 -3.89 -7.76 -15.59
CA MET A 80 -3.47 -8.74 -14.59
C MET A 80 -3.21 -10.10 -15.22
N LYS A 81 -4.12 -10.63 -16.06
CA LYS A 81 -3.91 -11.90 -16.76
C LYS A 81 -2.67 -11.86 -17.65
N THR A 82 -2.48 -10.76 -18.38
CA THR A 82 -1.28 -10.57 -19.22
C THR A 82 -0.01 -10.54 -18.40
N ALA A 83 -0.03 -9.87 -17.25
CA ALA A 83 1.08 -9.83 -16.30
C ALA A 83 1.45 -11.23 -15.81
N ILE A 84 0.47 -12.00 -15.34
CA ILE A 84 0.67 -13.37 -14.86
C ILE A 84 1.28 -14.26 -15.95
N ARG A 85 0.75 -14.18 -17.18
CA ARG A 85 1.29 -14.94 -18.31
C ARG A 85 2.77 -14.63 -18.53
N ARG A 86 3.14 -13.34 -18.59
CA ARG A 86 4.53 -12.90 -18.77
C ARG A 86 5.45 -13.40 -17.65
N LEU A 87 5.01 -13.32 -16.39
CA LEU A 87 5.76 -13.82 -15.27
C LEU A 87 6.02 -15.33 -15.40
N LEU A 88 5.02 -16.10 -15.83
CA LEU A 88 5.17 -17.53 -16.08
C LEU A 88 6.11 -17.85 -17.26
N GLU A 89 6.06 -17.07 -18.34
CA GLU A 89 6.95 -17.19 -19.49
C GLU A 89 8.41 -16.95 -19.08
N HIS A 90 8.66 -15.99 -18.20
CA HIS A 90 9.97 -15.71 -17.61
C HIS A 90 10.40 -16.67 -16.49
N ARG A 91 9.58 -17.68 -16.17
CA ARG A 91 9.84 -18.69 -15.13
C ARG A 91 10.24 -18.08 -13.80
N VAL A 92 9.51 -17.05 -13.34
CA VAL A 92 9.79 -16.45 -12.04
C VAL A 92 9.70 -17.48 -10.91
N GLU A 93 10.59 -17.38 -9.91
CA GLU A 93 10.66 -18.32 -8.79
C GLU A 93 9.61 -18.04 -7.71
N GLY A 94 8.96 -16.88 -7.76
CA GLY A 94 7.87 -16.48 -6.87
C GLY A 94 7.28 -15.14 -7.31
N VAL A 95 6.07 -14.81 -6.85
CA VAL A 95 5.39 -13.57 -7.20
C VAL A 95 4.83 -12.88 -5.97
N ALA A 96 5.23 -11.63 -5.76
CA ALA A 96 4.62 -10.73 -4.79
C ALA A 96 3.51 -9.91 -5.45
N VAL A 97 2.32 -9.97 -4.87
CA VAL A 97 1.12 -9.33 -5.40
C VAL A 97 0.68 -8.24 -4.43
N MET A 98 1.10 -7.02 -4.73
CA MET A 98 0.85 -5.81 -3.93
C MET A 98 -0.37 -5.04 -4.47
N THR A 99 -1.41 -5.75 -4.86
CA THR A 99 -2.69 -5.17 -5.27
C THR A 99 -3.73 -5.45 -4.19
N PHE A 100 -4.42 -4.44 -3.72
CA PHE A 100 -5.43 -4.55 -2.66
C PHE A 100 -6.80 -4.97 -3.25
N GLY A 101 -6.94 -6.19 -3.72
CA GLY A 101 -8.22 -6.67 -4.27
C GLY A 101 -8.10 -7.57 -5.48
N MET A 102 -7.16 -8.54 -5.47
CA MET A 102 -7.09 -9.50 -6.55
C MET A 102 -8.24 -10.51 -6.47
N GLU A 103 -8.84 -10.81 -7.61
CA GLU A 103 -9.80 -11.90 -7.76
C GLU A 103 -9.10 -13.27 -7.70
N GLU A 104 -9.70 -14.17 -6.95
CA GLU A 104 -9.18 -15.52 -6.70
C GLU A 104 -9.01 -16.38 -7.98
N ALA A 105 -9.85 -16.12 -8.98
CA ALA A 105 -9.79 -16.83 -10.27
C ALA A 105 -8.48 -16.59 -11.05
N LEU A 106 -7.81 -15.46 -10.85
CA LEU A 106 -6.52 -15.16 -11.48
C LEU A 106 -5.35 -15.92 -10.85
N LEU A 107 -5.58 -16.52 -9.68
CA LEU A 107 -4.57 -17.29 -8.95
C LEU A 107 -4.41 -18.71 -9.49
N GLU A 108 -5.39 -19.24 -10.19
CA GLU A 108 -5.37 -20.66 -10.61
C GLU A 108 -4.20 -20.95 -11.55
N ASP A 109 -3.89 -20.05 -12.50
CA ASP A 109 -2.77 -20.22 -13.44
C ASP A 109 -1.41 -20.28 -12.73
N LEU A 110 -1.23 -19.49 -11.66
CA LEU A 110 -0.01 -19.50 -10.84
C LEU A 110 0.05 -20.74 -9.93
N LYS A 111 -1.09 -21.16 -9.38
CA LYS A 111 -1.20 -22.34 -8.51
C LYS A 111 -0.89 -23.63 -9.25
N VAL A 112 -1.41 -23.81 -10.46
CA VAL A 112 -1.18 -25.00 -11.29
C VAL A 112 0.33 -25.25 -11.50
N ARG A 113 1.13 -24.16 -11.57
CA ARG A 113 2.58 -24.23 -11.73
C ARG A 113 3.36 -24.25 -10.44
N ASN A 114 2.68 -24.31 -9.29
CA ASN A 114 3.28 -24.41 -7.96
C ASN A 114 4.30 -23.27 -7.63
N VAL A 115 4.08 -22.08 -8.19
CA VAL A 115 4.90 -20.89 -7.95
C VAL A 115 4.55 -20.30 -6.58
N PRO A 116 5.52 -20.02 -5.70
CA PRO A 116 5.28 -19.32 -4.44
C PRO A 116 4.65 -17.93 -4.65
N LEU A 117 3.64 -17.62 -3.84
CA LEU A 117 2.90 -16.36 -3.92
C LEU A 117 2.86 -15.68 -2.56
N VAL A 118 2.93 -14.36 -2.56
CA VAL A 118 2.59 -13.55 -1.40
C VAL A 118 1.59 -12.46 -1.76
N PHE A 119 0.58 -12.31 -0.94
CA PHE A 119 -0.50 -11.34 -1.11
C PHE A 119 -0.57 -10.35 0.04
N VAL A 120 -1.24 -9.23 -0.22
CA VAL A 120 -1.69 -8.31 0.82
C VAL A 120 -3.20 -8.45 0.97
N ASP A 121 -3.66 -8.71 2.19
CA ASP A 121 -5.08 -8.87 2.56
C ASP A 121 -5.85 -9.88 1.69
N ALA A 122 -5.20 -10.98 1.32
CA ALA A 122 -5.89 -12.07 0.65
C ALA A 122 -7.00 -12.63 1.55
N VAL A 123 -8.14 -12.92 0.94
CA VAL A 123 -9.28 -13.55 1.60
C VAL A 123 -9.44 -14.96 1.06
N GLY A 124 -9.62 -15.90 1.96
CA GLY A 124 -9.83 -17.29 1.60
C GLY A 124 -9.13 -18.24 2.56
N PRO A 125 -9.35 -19.56 2.42
CA PRO A 125 -8.66 -20.53 3.25
C PRO A 125 -7.15 -20.53 2.98
N PRO A 126 -6.33 -20.84 3.99
CA PRO A 126 -4.90 -21.03 3.82
C PRO A 126 -4.59 -22.05 2.71
N ARG A 127 -3.54 -21.79 1.93
CA ARG A 127 -3.17 -22.64 0.78
C ARG A 127 -1.65 -22.86 0.74
N PRO A 128 -1.21 -24.01 0.24
CA PRO A 128 0.22 -24.29 0.09
C PRO A 128 0.89 -23.23 -0.81
N ARG A 129 2.11 -22.82 -0.43
CA ARG A 129 2.92 -21.82 -1.14
C ARG A 129 2.24 -20.47 -1.36
N VAL A 130 1.19 -20.15 -0.59
CA VAL A 130 0.53 -18.85 -0.61
C VAL A 130 0.68 -18.22 0.76
N SER A 131 1.53 -17.21 0.84
CA SER A 131 1.70 -16.40 2.04
C SER A 131 0.83 -15.15 1.97
N ASN A 132 0.38 -14.66 3.11
CA ASN A 132 -0.49 -13.49 3.20
C ASN A 132 0.05 -12.49 4.20
N ILE A 133 0.09 -11.21 3.82
CA ILE A 133 0.41 -10.10 4.71
C ILE A 133 -0.88 -9.37 5.02
N ARG A 134 -1.40 -9.57 6.24
CA ARG A 134 -2.60 -8.90 6.72
C ARG A 134 -2.25 -7.56 7.33
N ILE A 135 -3.00 -6.52 6.95
CA ILE A 135 -2.82 -5.17 7.48
C ILE A 135 -3.74 -4.97 8.70
N ASP A 136 -3.17 -4.52 9.81
CA ASP A 136 -3.93 -4.11 10.98
C ASP A 136 -4.38 -2.63 10.82
N TYR A 137 -5.43 -2.42 10.03
CA TYR A 137 -6.00 -1.08 9.78
C TYR A 137 -6.58 -0.45 11.04
N LEU A 138 -7.19 -1.27 11.89
CA LEU A 138 -7.91 -0.81 13.08
C LEU A 138 -6.97 -0.08 14.04
N ARG A 139 -5.75 -0.58 14.21
CA ARG A 139 -4.78 -0.01 15.15
C ARG A 139 -4.49 1.46 14.87
N GLY A 140 -4.07 1.80 13.66
CA GLY A 140 -3.70 3.17 13.31
C GLY A 140 -4.90 4.09 13.20
N ILE A 141 -6.03 3.61 12.67
CA ILE A 141 -7.27 4.38 12.56
C ILE A 141 -7.82 4.70 13.94
N ARG A 142 -7.80 3.75 14.88
CA ARG A 142 -8.18 3.96 16.29
C ARG A 142 -7.33 5.07 16.93
N GLN A 143 -6.02 5.04 16.76
CA GLN A 143 -5.12 6.08 17.28
C GLN A 143 -5.45 7.46 16.69
N ALA A 144 -5.71 7.55 15.38
CA ALA A 144 -6.07 8.80 14.72
C ALA A 144 -7.42 9.34 15.19
N VAL A 145 -8.43 8.49 15.35
CA VAL A 145 -9.76 8.88 15.87
C VAL A 145 -9.66 9.33 17.32
N GLN A 146 -8.94 8.61 18.18
CA GLN A 146 -8.69 9.00 19.56
C GLN A 146 -7.96 10.35 19.66
N HIS A 147 -6.97 10.59 18.78
CA HIS A 147 -6.27 11.86 18.70
C HIS A 147 -7.24 13.02 18.35
N LEU A 148 -8.07 12.85 17.33
CA LEU A 148 -9.07 13.87 16.96
C LEU A 148 -10.09 14.12 18.08
N ALA A 149 -10.52 13.08 18.78
CA ALA A 149 -11.41 13.21 19.93
C ALA A 149 -10.74 13.98 21.09
N ALA A 150 -9.46 13.69 21.38
CA ALA A 150 -8.68 14.43 22.37
C ALA A 150 -8.53 15.91 22.00
N LEU A 151 -8.50 16.26 20.72
CA LEU A 151 -8.56 17.62 20.19
C LEU A 151 -9.98 18.22 20.15
N ARG A 152 -10.96 17.54 20.77
CA ARG A 152 -12.38 17.98 20.88
C ARG A 152 -13.12 18.06 19.54
N HIS A 153 -12.75 17.24 18.54
CA HIS A 153 -13.54 17.10 17.34
C HIS A 153 -14.72 16.15 17.59
N GLU A 154 -15.93 16.66 17.48
CA GLU A 154 -17.17 15.89 17.64
C GLU A 154 -17.77 15.46 16.28
N ARG A 155 -17.39 16.13 15.18
CA ARG A 155 -17.84 15.85 13.83
C ARG A 155 -16.63 15.55 12.95
N ILE A 156 -16.31 14.27 12.85
CA ILE A 156 -15.19 13.76 12.06
C ILE A 156 -15.75 13.10 10.81
N ALA A 157 -15.35 13.58 9.64
CA ALA A 157 -15.69 12.94 8.38
C ALA A 157 -14.63 11.88 7.99
N PHE A 158 -15.07 10.89 7.22
CA PHE A 158 -14.19 9.91 6.61
C PHE A 158 -14.39 9.89 5.10
N ILE A 159 -13.32 10.13 4.33
CA ILE A 159 -13.33 9.97 2.88
C ILE A 159 -12.71 8.62 2.57
N THR A 160 -13.53 7.68 2.07
CA THR A 160 -13.10 6.32 1.74
C THR A 160 -12.35 6.29 0.40
N GLY A 161 -11.77 5.14 0.04
CA GLY A 161 -11.47 4.81 -1.34
C GLY A 161 -12.67 4.15 -2.03
N PRO A 162 -12.47 3.63 -3.27
CA PRO A 162 -13.50 2.86 -3.97
C PRO A 162 -13.95 1.67 -3.13
N LEU A 163 -15.25 1.59 -2.81
CA LEU A 163 -15.78 0.52 -1.96
C LEU A 163 -15.82 -0.85 -2.65
N THR A 164 -15.44 -0.92 -3.91
CA THR A 164 -15.12 -2.18 -4.60
C THR A 164 -13.82 -2.81 -4.11
N LEU A 165 -12.94 -2.01 -3.48
CA LEU A 165 -11.68 -2.48 -2.90
C LEU A 165 -11.86 -2.90 -1.44
N LYS A 166 -11.51 -4.14 -1.12
CA LYS A 166 -11.61 -4.69 0.25
C LYS A 166 -10.86 -3.85 1.28
N SER A 167 -9.69 -3.31 0.93
CA SER A 167 -8.91 -2.42 1.79
C SER A 167 -9.64 -1.11 2.13
N ALA A 168 -10.39 -0.54 1.17
CA ALA A 168 -11.20 0.66 1.41
C ALA A 168 -12.38 0.36 2.36
N VAL A 169 -13.03 -0.80 2.18
CA VAL A 169 -14.07 -1.27 3.10
C VAL A 169 -13.50 -1.50 4.50
N ALA A 170 -12.36 -2.21 4.62
CA ALA A 170 -11.73 -2.47 5.90
C ALA A 170 -11.33 -1.19 6.65
N ARG A 171 -10.80 -0.18 5.96
CA ARG A 171 -10.48 1.14 6.55
C ARG A 171 -11.75 1.88 6.99
N LYS A 172 -12.82 1.85 6.19
CA LYS A 172 -14.11 2.42 6.57
C LYS A 172 -14.67 1.73 7.82
N ASP A 173 -14.67 0.42 7.86
CA ASP A 173 -15.21 -0.34 8.98
C ASP A 173 -14.38 -0.10 10.26
N ALA A 174 -13.05 -0.03 10.14
CA ALA A 174 -12.17 0.36 11.23
C ALA A 174 -12.45 1.78 11.76
N PHE A 175 -12.78 2.74 10.88
CA PHE A 175 -13.20 4.07 11.30
C PHE A 175 -14.53 4.04 12.07
N ILE A 176 -15.53 3.31 11.55
CA ILE A 176 -16.85 3.16 12.20
C ILE A 176 -16.68 2.50 13.58
N GLU A 177 -15.87 1.46 13.69
CA GLU A 177 -15.58 0.78 14.95
C GLU A 177 -14.90 1.72 15.94
N SER A 178 -13.88 2.46 15.49
CA SER A 178 -13.12 3.37 16.34
C SER A 178 -13.97 4.55 16.86
N THR A 179 -14.88 5.09 16.04
CA THR A 179 -15.81 6.13 16.49
C THR A 179 -16.83 5.61 17.50
N LYS A 180 -17.30 4.37 17.32
CA LYS A 180 -18.19 3.71 18.28
C LYS A 180 -17.51 3.45 19.62
N GLU A 181 -16.25 3.00 19.62
CA GLU A 181 -15.48 2.74 20.85
C GLU A 181 -15.33 3.96 21.76
N ILE A 182 -15.21 5.15 21.17
CA ILE A 182 -15.11 6.42 21.94
C ILE A 182 -16.48 7.06 22.22
N GLY A 183 -17.59 6.38 21.91
CA GLY A 183 -18.94 6.87 22.13
C GLY A 183 -19.37 8.03 21.21
N MET A 184 -18.67 8.24 20.09
CA MET A 184 -19.02 9.29 19.12
C MET A 184 -20.20 8.86 18.26
N ALA A 185 -21.25 9.70 18.17
CA ALA A 185 -22.37 9.45 17.28
C ALA A 185 -21.92 9.56 15.81
N LEU A 186 -22.04 8.47 15.07
CA LEU A 186 -21.70 8.44 13.67
C LEU A 186 -22.82 8.99 12.80
N ASP A 187 -22.58 10.14 12.16
CA ASP A 187 -23.43 10.67 11.10
C ASP A 187 -22.99 10.07 9.75
N ARG A 188 -23.85 9.24 9.13
CA ARG A 188 -23.55 8.59 7.86
C ARG A 188 -23.26 9.57 6.72
N GLN A 189 -23.77 10.81 6.79
CA GLN A 189 -23.48 11.86 5.81
C GLN A 189 -22.03 12.34 5.86
N LEU A 190 -21.29 12.01 6.92
CA LEU A 190 -19.86 12.32 7.05
C LEU A 190 -18.96 11.24 6.42
N ILE A 191 -19.51 10.14 5.90
CA ILE A 191 -18.76 9.13 5.16
C ILE A 191 -18.98 9.35 3.67
N MET A 192 -17.94 9.80 2.96
CA MET A 192 -17.99 10.06 1.52
C MET A 192 -17.09 9.07 0.78
N GLU A 193 -17.58 8.56 -0.34
CA GLU A 193 -16.73 7.73 -1.21
C GLU A 193 -15.82 8.62 -2.06
N GLY A 194 -14.53 8.28 -2.08
CA GLY A 194 -13.49 8.81 -2.93
C GLY A 194 -12.92 7.71 -3.84
N ASP A 195 -11.85 8.03 -4.55
CA ASP A 195 -11.22 7.15 -5.54
C ASP A 195 -9.71 6.94 -5.33
N HIS A 196 -9.20 7.30 -4.15
CA HIS A 196 -7.78 7.29 -3.78
C HIS A 196 -6.91 8.31 -4.56
N THR A 197 -7.52 9.23 -5.32
CA THR A 197 -6.80 10.30 -6.02
C THR A 197 -7.00 11.66 -5.34
N PRO A 198 -6.11 12.66 -5.60
CA PRO A 198 -6.34 14.01 -5.11
C PRO A 198 -7.64 14.61 -5.64
N LYS A 199 -7.99 14.32 -6.89
CA LYS A 199 -9.22 14.83 -7.52
C LYS A 199 -10.47 14.28 -6.85
N GLY A 200 -10.50 12.98 -6.55
CA GLY A 200 -11.58 12.37 -5.79
C GLY A 200 -11.70 12.94 -4.38
N GLY A 201 -10.54 13.23 -3.73
CA GLY A 201 -10.50 13.92 -2.44
C GLY A 201 -11.12 15.30 -2.49
N GLU A 202 -10.79 16.13 -3.49
CA GLU A 202 -11.41 17.44 -3.71
C GLU A 202 -12.94 17.33 -3.88
N GLN A 203 -13.40 16.40 -4.71
CA GLN A 203 -14.82 16.21 -5.00
C GLN A 203 -15.61 15.72 -3.78
N ALA A 204 -15.05 14.77 -3.03
CA ALA A 204 -15.67 14.28 -1.80
C ALA A 204 -15.74 15.37 -0.72
N PHE A 205 -14.67 16.15 -0.57
CA PHE A 205 -14.64 17.26 0.38
C PHE A 205 -15.60 18.39 -0.01
N ALA A 206 -15.76 18.71 -1.29
CA ALA A 206 -16.75 19.67 -1.75
C ALA A 206 -18.17 19.29 -1.32
N LYS A 207 -18.53 17.98 -1.35
CA LYS A 207 -19.81 17.47 -0.85
C LYS A 207 -19.94 17.66 0.66
N LEU A 208 -18.87 17.42 1.43
CA LEU A 208 -18.85 17.65 2.88
C LEU A 208 -19.04 19.14 3.23
N LEU A 209 -18.48 20.05 2.43
CA LEU A 209 -18.64 21.49 2.61
C LEU A 209 -20.07 21.98 2.32
N ALA A 210 -20.84 21.26 1.50
CA ALA A 210 -22.24 21.56 1.19
C ALA A 210 -23.21 21.13 2.31
N LEU A 211 -22.76 20.36 3.30
CA LEU A 211 -23.60 19.95 4.43
C LEU A 211 -23.96 21.14 5.30
N PRO A 212 -25.22 21.19 5.87
CA PRO A 212 -25.64 22.23 6.80
C PRO A 212 -24.72 22.33 8.02
N LEU A 213 -24.25 21.20 8.53
CA LEU A 213 -23.28 21.11 9.61
C LEU A 213 -22.02 20.46 9.08
N ARG A 214 -20.96 21.25 8.87
CA ARG A 214 -19.69 20.81 8.32
C ARG A 214 -18.90 20.02 9.34
N PRO A 215 -18.06 19.05 8.90
CA PRO A 215 -17.08 18.42 9.76
C PRO A 215 -15.99 19.43 10.16
N THR A 216 -15.41 19.22 11.34
CA THR A 216 -14.24 19.99 11.82
C THR A 216 -12.93 19.22 11.64
N ALA A 217 -13.02 17.93 11.32
CA ALA A 217 -11.91 17.10 10.96
C ALA A 217 -12.27 16.11 9.84
N VAL A 218 -11.31 15.77 9.01
CA VAL A 218 -11.44 14.78 7.93
C VAL A 218 -10.30 13.77 8.05
N LEU A 219 -10.65 12.50 8.19
CA LEU A 219 -9.75 11.38 8.02
C LEU A 219 -9.91 10.84 6.60
N CYS A 220 -8.83 10.70 5.88
CA CYS A 220 -8.82 10.22 4.50
C CYS A 220 -8.27 8.80 4.42
N SER A 221 -8.82 8.02 3.52
CA SER A 221 -8.42 6.62 3.32
C SER A 221 -7.01 6.46 2.74
N ASN A 222 -6.42 7.52 2.14
CA ASN A 222 -5.01 7.58 1.80
C ASN A 222 -4.50 9.04 1.76
N ASP A 223 -3.18 9.22 1.68
CA ASP A 223 -2.55 10.55 1.67
C ASP A 223 -2.86 11.33 0.39
N MET A 224 -3.00 10.66 -0.75
CA MET A 224 -3.35 11.34 -2.01
C MET A 224 -4.73 11.98 -1.92
N THR A 225 -5.71 11.30 -1.32
CA THR A 225 -7.03 11.88 -1.01
C THR A 225 -6.91 13.06 -0.04
N ALA A 226 -6.06 12.94 1.00
CA ALA A 226 -5.83 14.02 1.96
C ALA A 226 -5.21 15.25 1.31
N ILE A 227 -4.26 15.07 0.38
CA ILE A 227 -3.67 16.16 -0.43
C ILE A 227 -4.76 16.87 -1.22
N GLY A 228 -5.72 16.14 -1.81
CA GLY A 228 -6.87 16.72 -2.49
C GLY A 228 -7.76 17.55 -1.56
N VAL A 229 -8.04 17.05 -0.34
CA VAL A 229 -8.77 17.79 0.70
C VAL A 229 -8.03 19.08 1.08
N MET A 230 -6.72 19.01 1.31
CA MET A 230 -5.91 20.19 1.66
C MET A 230 -5.87 21.21 0.53
N HIS A 231 -5.72 20.78 -0.72
CA HIS A 231 -5.79 21.66 -1.89
C HIS A 231 -7.14 22.33 -2.01
N LYS A 232 -8.25 21.59 -1.88
CA LYS A 232 -9.59 22.15 -1.89
C LYS A 232 -9.82 23.13 -0.73
N SER A 233 -9.31 22.82 0.47
CA SER A 233 -9.36 23.71 1.63
C SER A 233 -8.66 25.04 1.34
N TYR A 234 -7.47 25.00 0.71
CA TYR A 234 -6.75 26.21 0.29
C TYR A 234 -7.55 27.05 -0.69
N VAL A 235 -8.17 26.43 -1.71
CA VAL A 235 -9.03 27.14 -2.69
C VAL A 235 -10.24 27.79 -2.01
N GLU A 236 -10.86 27.11 -1.04
CA GLU A 236 -12.02 27.60 -0.28
C GLU A 236 -11.64 28.54 0.90
N LYS A 237 -10.35 28.86 1.05
CA LYS A 237 -9.81 29.70 2.13
C LYS A 237 -10.10 29.16 3.53
N ILE A 238 -10.17 27.84 3.67
CA ILE A 238 -10.28 27.09 4.93
C ILE A 238 -8.87 26.78 5.41
N ALA A 239 -8.45 27.33 6.53
CA ALA A 239 -7.10 27.11 7.03
C ALA A 239 -6.96 25.72 7.70
N VAL A 240 -6.00 24.93 7.22
CA VAL A 240 -5.55 23.71 7.88
C VAL A 240 -4.28 24.05 8.68
N PRO A 241 -4.20 23.75 9.97
CA PRO A 241 -5.16 22.97 10.78
C PRO A 241 -6.21 23.82 11.52
N ARG A 242 -6.18 25.15 11.46
CA ARG A 242 -6.96 26.07 12.31
C ARG A 242 -8.48 25.86 12.17
N ASP A 243 -8.97 25.78 10.95
CA ASP A 243 -10.41 25.69 10.64
C ASP A 243 -10.85 24.25 10.34
N LEU A 244 -9.88 23.39 9.95
CA LEU A 244 -10.10 21.99 9.61
C LEU A 244 -8.88 21.16 9.95
N SER A 245 -9.03 20.11 10.73
CA SER A 245 -8.00 19.08 10.90
C SER A 245 -8.07 18.04 9.78
N VAL A 246 -6.92 17.65 9.22
CA VAL A 246 -6.84 16.63 8.15
C VAL A 246 -5.85 15.55 8.55
N ILE A 247 -6.25 14.29 8.39
CA ILE A 247 -5.37 13.13 8.59
C ILE A 247 -5.43 12.26 7.33
N GLY A 248 -4.25 11.81 6.86
CA GLY A 248 -4.10 10.88 5.76
C GLY A 248 -3.93 9.43 6.21
N PHE A 249 -3.56 8.58 5.26
CA PHE A 249 -3.19 7.18 5.45
C PHE A 249 -2.14 6.82 4.40
N ASP A 250 -1.18 5.98 4.71
CA ASP A 250 -0.05 5.43 3.97
C ASP A 250 1.31 5.96 4.47
N ASN A 251 1.39 7.22 4.91
CA ASN A 251 2.63 7.93 5.22
C ASN A 251 3.59 7.96 4.02
N ILE A 252 3.08 8.39 2.86
CA ILE A 252 3.93 8.60 1.68
C ILE A 252 4.94 9.73 1.95
N ARG A 253 6.09 9.68 1.29
CA ARG A 253 7.17 10.67 1.51
C ARG A 253 6.71 12.11 1.35
N PHE A 254 5.79 12.39 0.42
CA PHE A 254 5.26 13.74 0.21
C PHE A 254 4.47 14.29 1.40
N SER A 255 3.94 13.45 2.29
CA SER A 255 3.18 13.88 3.47
C SER A 255 4.00 14.77 4.42
N GLU A 256 5.34 14.69 4.36
CA GLU A 256 6.26 15.51 5.16
C GLU A 256 6.53 16.89 4.53
N TYR A 257 6.36 17.03 3.22
CA TYR A 257 6.77 18.21 2.46
C TYR A 257 5.61 19.12 2.04
N ILE A 258 4.37 18.66 2.14
CA ILE A 258 3.20 19.52 1.92
C ILE A 258 3.00 20.47 3.09
N LEU A 259 2.31 21.58 2.88
CA LEU A 259 2.12 22.63 3.88
C LEU A 259 0.64 22.77 4.27
N PRO A 260 0.34 22.63 5.57
CA PRO A 260 1.21 22.11 6.64
C PRO A 260 1.55 20.62 6.46
N PRO A 261 2.66 20.11 7.06
CA PRO A 261 3.00 18.69 7.03
C PRO A 261 1.84 17.81 7.52
N LEU A 262 1.51 16.77 6.74
CA LEU A 262 0.31 15.97 6.94
C LEU A 262 0.47 14.93 8.04
N SER A 263 -0.34 15.00 9.08
CA SER A 263 -0.56 13.90 10.02
C SER A 263 -1.20 12.74 9.27
N THR A 264 -0.69 11.53 9.47
CA THR A 264 -1.12 10.39 8.66
C THR A 264 -1.00 9.09 9.44
N ILE A 265 -1.58 8.02 8.92
CA ILE A 265 -1.42 6.69 9.47
C ILE A 265 -0.37 5.96 8.63
N GLN A 266 0.73 5.59 9.26
CA GLN A 266 1.80 4.85 8.60
C GLN A 266 1.39 3.40 8.36
N MET A 267 1.43 2.98 7.11
CA MET A 267 1.51 1.60 6.65
C MET A 267 2.88 1.44 5.97
N SER A 268 3.86 0.93 6.72
CA SER A 268 5.26 0.95 6.29
C SER A 268 5.49 0.18 4.98
N GLN A 269 5.74 0.91 3.90
CA GLN A 269 6.05 0.36 2.57
C GLN A 269 7.33 -0.49 2.62
N ALA A 270 8.33 -0.01 3.35
CA ALA A 270 9.59 -0.72 3.52
C ALA A 270 9.42 -2.06 4.27
N GLU A 271 8.59 -2.08 5.33
CA GLU A 271 8.31 -3.31 6.06
C GLU A 271 7.47 -4.27 5.22
N LEU A 272 6.46 -3.75 4.49
CA LEU A 272 5.65 -4.53 3.56
C LEU A 272 6.51 -5.21 2.50
N ALA A 273 7.43 -4.47 1.88
CA ALA A 273 8.37 -5.00 0.88
C ALA A 273 9.28 -6.09 1.47
N ARG A 274 9.83 -5.86 2.68
CA ARG A 274 10.68 -6.86 3.37
C ARG A 274 9.91 -8.14 3.69
N LEU A 275 8.71 -8.03 4.23
CA LEU A 275 7.87 -9.19 4.55
C LEU A 275 7.53 -9.98 3.29
N ALA A 276 7.19 -9.28 2.19
CA ALA A 276 6.87 -9.92 0.92
C ALA A 276 8.08 -10.68 0.34
N PHE A 277 9.25 -10.04 0.31
CA PHE A 277 10.47 -10.69 -0.17
C PHE A 277 10.85 -11.89 0.70
N GLN A 278 10.82 -11.74 2.03
CA GLN A 278 11.15 -12.79 2.97
C GLN A 278 10.20 -13.99 2.85
N ALA A 279 8.91 -13.73 2.66
CA ALA A 279 7.91 -14.78 2.43
C ALA A 279 8.24 -15.60 1.19
N LEU A 280 8.52 -14.95 0.05
CA LEU A 280 8.91 -15.64 -1.18
C LEU A 280 10.23 -16.42 -1.01
N LEU A 281 11.24 -15.80 -0.42
CA LEU A 281 12.54 -16.43 -0.22
C LEU A 281 12.44 -17.68 0.66
N ASN A 282 11.63 -17.64 1.71
CA ASN A 282 11.37 -18.76 2.60
C ASN A 282 10.68 -19.91 1.85
N ASP A 283 9.66 -19.59 1.04
CA ASP A 283 8.91 -20.61 0.30
C ASP A 283 9.72 -21.24 -0.84
N VAL A 284 10.63 -20.48 -1.48
CA VAL A 284 11.56 -20.99 -2.49
C VAL A 284 12.62 -21.90 -1.89
N LYS A 285 13.09 -21.60 -0.66
CA LYS A 285 14.12 -22.41 0.03
C LYS A 285 13.57 -23.67 0.70
N ARG A 286 12.25 -23.75 0.92
CA ARG A 286 11.63 -24.91 1.55
C ARG A 286 11.60 -26.12 0.61
N GLU A 287 12.11 -27.25 1.08
CA GLU A 287 12.01 -28.53 0.38
C GLU A 287 10.58 -29.05 0.36
N THR A 288 9.85 -28.90 1.48
CA THR A 288 8.43 -29.28 1.60
C THR A 288 7.57 -28.01 1.74
N PRO A 289 6.56 -27.84 0.85
CA PRO A 289 5.67 -26.69 0.96
C PRO A 289 4.94 -26.66 2.31
N ASN A 290 4.78 -25.47 2.92
CA ASN A 290 3.89 -25.29 4.04
C ASN A 290 2.44 -25.47 3.53
N PRO A 291 1.66 -26.44 4.02
CA PRO A 291 0.31 -26.72 3.51
C PRO A 291 -0.67 -25.55 3.73
N HIS A 292 -0.37 -24.68 4.70
CA HIS A 292 -1.25 -23.56 5.08
C HIS A 292 -0.69 -22.19 4.66
N GLY A 293 0.45 -22.14 3.95
CA GLY A 293 1.14 -20.87 3.70
C GLY A 293 1.64 -20.23 5.00
N THR A 294 1.99 -18.95 4.96
CA THR A 294 2.42 -18.20 6.13
C THR A 294 1.62 -16.89 6.21
N GLU A 295 1.08 -16.58 7.40
CA GLU A 295 0.43 -15.31 7.65
C GLU A 295 1.41 -14.38 8.39
N TYR A 296 1.54 -13.15 7.89
CA TYR A 296 2.27 -12.04 8.51
C TYR A 296 1.28 -10.95 8.87
N ILE A 297 1.59 -10.15 9.90
CA ILE A 297 0.76 -9.01 10.30
C ILE A 297 1.61 -7.75 10.20
N LEU A 298 1.19 -6.82 9.35
CA LEU A 298 1.76 -5.47 9.28
C LEU A 298 0.90 -4.52 10.11
N LYS A 299 1.50 -3.97 11.18
CA LYS A 299 0.83 -3.03 12.07
C LYS A 299 0.88 -1.61 11.48
N THR A 300 -0.24 -0.89 11.60
CA THR A 300 -0.30 0.53 11.27
C THR A 300 -0.15 1.37 12.54
N ASN A 301 0.41 2.59 12.42
CA ASN A 301 0.60 3.52 13.53
C ASN A 301 0.27 4.94 13.09
N PHE A 302 -0.31 5.74 13.97
CA PHE A 302 -0.55 7.16 13.73
C PHE A 302 0.76 7.95 13.83
N VAL A 303 1.00 8.81 12.85
CA VAL A 303 2.14 9.74 12.77
C VAL A 303 1.61 11.15 12.86
N LEU A 304 1.84 11.82 13.98
CA LEU A 304 1.44 13.20 14.22
C LEU A 304 2.41 14.16 13.51
N ARG A 305 1.82 15.13 12.78
CA ARG A 305 2.50 16.28 12.20
C ARG A 305 1.70 17.56 12.46
N GLU A 306 1.59 18.47 11.48
CA GLU A 306 1.05 19.81 11.70
C GLU A 306 -0.35 20.06 11.12
N SER A 307 -0.98 19.04 10.52
CA SER A 307 -2.30 19.18 9.86
C SER A 307 -3.49 18.99 10.80
N THR A 308 -3.27 18.91 12.13
CA THR A 308 -4.33 18.77 13.14
C THR A 308 -4.14 19.79 14.25
N ALA A 309 -5.24 20.35 14.76
CA ALA A 309 -5.24 21.27 15.89
C ALA A 309 -6.49 21.08 16.75
N MET A 310 -6.48 21.66 17.96
CA MET A 310 -7.64 21.66 18.83
C MET A 310 -8.83 22.35 18.13
N ASN A 311 -10.01 21.74 18.19
CA ASN A 311 -11.21 22.35 17.68
C ASN A 311 -11.57 23.59 18.50
N GLY A 312 -11.23 24.77 17.95
CA GLY A 312 -11.54 26.08 18.55
C GLY A 312 -12.91 26.63 18.18
N HIS A 313 -13.60 26.00 17.24
CA HIS A 313 -14.90 26.46 16.79
C HIS A 313 -16.04 25.91 17.64
N LYS A 314 -16.67 26.77 18.43
CA LYS A 314 -18.14 26.72 18.60
C LYS A 314 -18.72 26.76 17.19
N ALA A 315 -19.51 25.75 16.82
CA ALA A 315 -20.10 25.59 15.50
C ALA A 315 -20.42 26.95 14.83
N LEU A 316 -19.70 27.23 13.72
CA LEU A 316 -20.06 28.35 12.85
C LEU A 316 -21.44 28.01 12.27
N ARG A 317 -22.49 28.50 12.96
CA ARG A 317 -23.85 28.58 12.40
C ARG A 317 -23.71 29.42 11.13
N SER A 318 -24.19 28.91 10.01
CA SER A 318 -24.23 29.62 8.75
C SER A 318 -25.00 30.92 8.94
N THR A 319 -24.30 32.03 9.13
CA THR A 319 -24.83 33.36 8.91
C THR A 319 -24.75 33.66 7.42
N ARG A 320 -25.60 33.08 6.63
CA ARG A 320 -26.12 33.64 5.39
C ARG A 320 -27.62 33.82 5.57
N ALA A 321 -27.97 34.89 6.24
CA ALA A 321 -29.27 35.57 6.11
C ALA A 321 -28.93 36.99 5.70
N LEU A 322 -29.43 37.34 4.54
CA LEU A 322 -29.68 38.60 3.86
C LEU A 322 -28.77 38.82 2.64
#